data_619b8dbb16e081c17b66be3b6fceb173
#
_entry.id   619b8dbb16e081c17b66be3b6fceb173
#
_cell.length_a   1.000
_cell.length_b   1.000
_cell.length_c   1.000
_cell.angle_alpha   90.00
_cell.angle_beta   90.00
_cell.angle_gamma   90.00
#
_symmetry.space_group_name_H-M   'P 1'
#
loop_
_entity.id
_entity.type
_entity.pdbx_description
1 polymer ?
#
loop_
_entity_poly.entity_id
_entity_poly.type
_entity_poly.pdbx_seq_one_letter_code
_entity_poly.pdbx_strand_id
1 'polypeptide(L)'
;MKLIKRSVCMGIKCITNLVHQELNNAEGRPPHPGTMMQKMFLGYLDAHRDRNIYQKDLEATFHIRRSTASGILQIMVRDGLLVREPVKGDARLKRLVLTPIAQEQLSQMQQDLLRVENKATAALTKQELETLFTLLDKVRGSLAPGKEEPFID
;
A
#
# COMPACT_ATOMS: atom_id res chain seq x y z
N MET A 1 -31.72 11.72 -10.30
CA MET A 1 -30.65 11.82 -9.28
C MET A 1 -29.87 13.10 -9.54
N LYS A 2 -30.02 14.16 -8.69
CA LYS A 2 -29.24 15.40 -8.83
C LYS A 2 -27.79 15.08 -8.47
N LEU A 3 -26.88 15.11 -9.43
CA LEU A 3 -25.43 15.06 -9.16
C LEU A 3 -25.09 16.23 -8.23
N ILE A 4 -24.47 15.93 -7.09
CA ILE A 4 -23.94 16.93 -6.17
C ILE A 4 -22.83 17.68 -6.91
N LYS A 5 -23.05 18.96 -7.23
CA LYS A 5 -22.11 19.79 -8.03
C LYS A 5 -20.70 19.90 -7.45
N ARG A 6 -20.51 19.64 -6.13
CA ARG A 6 -19.23 19.51 -5.43
C ARG A 6 -19.35 18.38 -4.41
N SER A 7 -18.77 17.23 -4.68
CA SER A 7 -18.74 16.08 -3.78
C SER A 7 -17.31 15.79 -3.37
N VAL A 8 -17.04 15.79 -2.07
CA VAL A 8 -15.74 15.41 -1.50
C VAL A 8 -15.38 13.99 -1.91
N CYS A 9 -16.31 13.05 -1.78
CA CYS A 9 -16.06 11.64 -2.14
C CYS A 9 -15.72 11.46 -3.62
N MET A 10 -16.42 12.20 -4.52
CA MET A 10 -16.10 12.16 -5.96
C MET A 10 -14.75 12.82 -6.25
N GLY A 11 -14.42 13.92 -5.57
CA GLY A 11 -13.12 14.56 -5.68
C GLY A 11 -11.97 13.60 -5.28
N ILE A 12 -12.08 12.97 -4.12
CA ILE A 12 -11.12 11.97 -3.65
C ILE A 12 -11.02 10.83 -4.67
N LYS A 13 -12.14 10.31 -5.17
CA LYS A 13 -12.13 9.21 -6.15
C LYS A 13 -11.42 9.60 -7.45
N CYS A 14 -11.68 10.81 -7.97
CA CYS A 14 -11.02 11.31 -9.16
C CYS A 14 -9.50 11.44 -8.95
N ILE A 15 -9.08 12.02 -7.82
CA ILE A 15 -7.65 12.15 -7.49
C ILE A 15 -6.99 10.77 -7.36
N THR A 16 -7.62 9.82 -6.66
CA THR A 16 -7.13 8.44 -6.54
C THR A 16 -6.92 7.80 -7.91
N ASN A 17 -7.86 7.98 -8.85
CA ASN A 17 -7.73 7.44 -10.20
C ASN A 17 -6.55 8.06 -10.95
N LEU A 18 -6.35 9.39 -10.82
CA LEU A 18 -5.21 10.10 -11.44
C LEU A 18 -3.88 9.64 -10.84
N VAL A 19 -3.80 9.49 -9.52
CA VAL A 19 -2.61 8.93 -8.84
C VAL A 19 -2.28 7.53 -9.37
N HIS A 20 -3.29 6.65 -9.48
CA HIS A 20 -3.09 5.31 -10.05
C HIS A 20 -2.62 5.37 -11.51
N GLN A 21 -3.16 6.27 -12.29
CA GLN A 21 -2.75 6.48 -13.68
C GLN A 21 -1.29 6.93 -13.77
N GLU A 22 -0.88 7.89 -12.96
CA GLU A 22 0.50 8.38 -12.91
C GLU A 22 1.49 7.32 -12.44
N LEU A 23 1.12 6.50 -11.45
CA LEU A 23 1.95 5.38 -10.99
C LEU A 23 2.11 4.27 -12.05
N ASN A 24 1.11 4.11 -12.92
CA ASN A 24 1.15 3.12 -14.00
C ASN A 24 1.82 3.66 -15.29
N ASN A 25 1.89 4.98 -15.45
CA ASN A 25 2.48 5.66 -16.61
C ASN A 25 3.95 6.01 -16.42
N ALA A 26 4.71 5.22 -15.65
CA ALA A 26 6.15 5.39 -15.55
C ALA A 26 6.77 5.28 -16.95
N GLU A 27 7.30 6.41 -17.46
CA GLU A 27 7.80 6.54 -18.83
C GLU A 27 8.76 5.40 -19.20
N GLY A 28 8.38 4.61 -20.20
CA GLY A 28 9.22 3.55 -20.79
C GLY A 28 9.36 2.27 -19.97
N ARG A 29 8.64 2.11 -18.86
CA ARG A 29 8.65 0.87 -18.06
C ARG A 29 7.30 0.20 -18.05
N PRO A 30 7.25 -1.15 -18.09
CA PRO A 30 6.01 -1.85 -17.86
C PRO A 30 5.48 -1.51 -16.44
N PRO A 31 4.16 -1.44 -16.25
CA PRO A 31 3.58 -1.24 -14.92
C PRO A 31 4.16 -2.27 -13.95
N HIS A 32 4.45 -1.86 -12.71
CA HIS A 32 4.92 -2.79 -11.69
C HIS A 32 3.98 -3.99 -11.62
N PRO A 33 4.51 -5.22 -11.80
CA PRO A 33 3.68 -6.41 -11.76
C PRO A 33 3.02 -6.55 -10.38
N GLY A 34 1.82 -7.08 -10.38
CA GLY A 34 1.10 -7.37 -9.14
C GLY A 34 -0.07 -6.43 -8.86
N THR A 35 -0.98 -6.96 -8.06
CA THR A 35 -2.19 -6.26 -7.61
C THR A 35 -1.84 -5.23 -6.53
N MET A 36 -2.75 -4.29 -6.27
CA MET A 36 -2.60 -3.34 -5.16
C MET A 36 -2.36 -4.06 -3.82
N MET A 37 -3.05 -5.16 -3.57
CA MET A 37 -2.88 -5.93 -2.33
C MET A 37 -1.48 -6.57 -2.22
N GLN A 38 -0.91 -7.04 -3.32
CA GLN A 38 0.48 -7.53 -3.33
C GLN A 38 1.47 -6.41 -3.01
N LYS A 39 1.26 -5.21 -3.57
CA LYS A 39 2.07 -4.03 -3.27
C LYS A 39 1.96 -3.63 -1.79
N MET A 40 0.76 -3.67 -1.22
CA MET A 40 0.53 -3.41 0.21
C MET A 40 1.22 -4.47 1.10
N PHE A 41 1.20 -5.75 0.72
CA PHE A 41 1.92 -6.80 1.43
C PHE A 41 3.43 -6.57 1.40
N LEU A 42 3.98 -6.22 0.24
CA LEU A 42 5.40 -5.90 0.10
C LEU A 42 5.79 -4.73 1.01
N GLY A 43 5.04 -3.64 0.97
CA GLY A 43 5.28 -2.47 1.82
C GLY A 43 5.20 -2.80 3.32
N TYR A 44 4.19 -3.56 3.74
CA TYR A 44 4.04 -3.98 5.13
C TYR A 44 5.21 -4.85 5.60
N LEU A 45 5.63 -5.83 4.79
CA LEU A 45 6.77 -6.70 5.12
C LEU A 45 8.07 -5.91 5.18
N ASP A 46 8.22 -4.91 4.33
CA ASP A 46 9.37 -4.01 4.32
C ASP A 46 9.46 -3.13 5.56
N ALA A 47 8.35 -2.51 5.93
CA ALA A 47 8.25 -1.66 7.11
C ALA A 47 8.46 -2.41 8.43
N HIS A 48 8.33 -3.74 8.44
CA HIS A 48 8.43 -4.58 9.64
C HIS A 48 9.55 -5.61 9.54
N ARG A 49 10.68 -5.28 8.89
CA ARG A 49 11.85 -6.17 8.74
C ARG A 49 12.52 -6.53 10.06
N ASP A 50 12.28 -5.75 11.09
CA ASP A 50 12.82 -5.93 12.45
C ASP A 50 12.21 -7.10 13.21
N ARG A 51 11.09 -7.65 12.72
CA ARG A 51 10.36 -8.74 13.36
C ARG A 51 9.93 -9.82 12.38
N ASN A 52 9.57 -11.00 12.93
CA ASN A 52 9.03 -12.09 12.13
C ASN A 52 7.56 -11.82 11.81
N ILE A 53 7.23 -11.74 10.53
CA ILE A 53 5.86 -11.59 10.04
C ILE A 53 5.36 -12.93 9.49
N TYR A 54 4.13 -13.26 9.84
CA TYR A 54 3.43 -14.46 9.44
C TYR A 54 2.17 -14.13 8.64
N GLN A 55 1.62 -15.12 7.94
CA GLN A 55 0.38 -14.94 7.18
C GLN A 55 -0.77 -14.37 8.04
N LYS A 56 -0.91 -14.83 9.29
CA LYS A 56 -1.94 -14.36 10.22
C LYS A 56 -1.86 -12.86 10.51
N ASP A 57 -0.65 -12.29 10.49
CA ASP A 57 -0.44 -10.86 10.75
C ASP A 57 -0.98 -10.04 9.57
N LEU A 58 -0.76 -10.51 8.34
CA LEU A 58 -1.36 -9.90 7.13
C LEU A 58 -2.88 -10.04 7.12
N GLU A 59 -3.42 -11.22 7.52
CA GLU A 59 -4.86 -11.43 7.64
C GLU A 59 -5.50 -10.42 8.60
N ALA A 60 -4.87 -10.20 9.76
CA ALA A 60 -5.34 -9.25 10.77
C ALA A 60 -5.20 -7.79 10.30
N THR A 61 -4.02 -7.41 9.80
CA THR A 61 -3.73 -6.02 9.38
C THR A 61 -4.64 -5.57 8.24
N PHE A 62 -4.83 -6.44 7.24
CA PHE A 62 -5.61 -6.08 6.04
C PHE A 62 -7.08 -6.52 6.10
N HIS A 63 -7.53 -7.07 7.22
CA HIS A 63 -8.89 -7.56 7.42
C HIS A 63 -9.39 -8.48 6.31
N ILE A 64 -8.52 -9.39 5.83
CA ILE A 64 -8.82 -10.34 4.76
C ILE A 64 -8.92 -11.77 5.28
N ARG A 65 -9.66 -12.60 4.53
CA ARG A 65 -9.80 -14.01 4.86
C ARG A 65 -8.51 -14.78 4.59
N ARG A 66 -8.26 -15.83 5.37
CA ARG A 66 -7.11 -16.73 5.24
C ARG A 66 -6.93 -17.26 3.81
N SER A 67 -8.02 -17.64 3.13
CA SER A 67 -7.96 -18.10 1.75
C SER A 67 -7.46 -17.04 0.79
N THR A 68 -7.88 -15.78 0.96
CA THR A 68 -7.43 -14.64 0.16
C THR A 68 -5.95 -14.37 0.38
N ALA A 69 -5.51 -14.28 1.64
CA ALA A 69 -4.10 -14.11 1.98
C ALA A 69 -3.25 -15.25 1.41
N SER A 70 -3.70 -16.50 1.56
CA SER A 70 -3.00 -17.67 1.04
C SER A 70 -2.82 -17.61 -0.48
N GLY A 71 -3.86 -17.24 -1.22
CA GLY A 71 -3.81 -17.11 -2.68
C GLY A 71 -2.82 -16.03 -3.14
N ILE A 72 -2.87 -14.85 -2.49
CA ILE A 72 -1.95 -13.76 -2.79
C ILE A 72 -0.51 -14.18 -2.52
N LEU A 73 -0.24 -14.74 -1.35
CA LEU A 73 1.10 -15.17 -0.96
C LEU A 73 1.65 -16.30 -1.84
N GLN A 74 0.80 -17.21 -2.34
CA GLN A 74 1.22 -18.23 -3.31
C GLN A 74 1.71 -17.61 -4.62
N ILE A 75 0.99 -16.60 -5.13
CA ILE A 75 1.41 -15.86 -6.32
C ILE A 75 2.74 -15.15 -6.07
N MET A 76 2.89 -14.46 -4.94
CA MET A 76 4.13 -13.75 -4.59
C MET A 76 5.33 -14.69 -4.43
N VAL A 77 5.13 -15.90 -3.89
CA VAL A 77 6.18 -16.93 -3.83
C VAL A 77 6.54 -17.43 -5.23
N ARG A 78 5.54 -17.73 -6.06
CA ARG A 78 5.73 -18.16 -7.45
C ARG A 78 6.49 -17.12 -8.26
N ASP A 79 6.19 -15.85 -8.06
CA ASP A 79 6.81 -14.72 -8.77
C ASP A 79 8.17 -14.33 -8.16
N GLY A 80 8.66 -15.11 -7.17
CA GLY A 80 9.98 -14.91 -6.55
C GLY A 80 10.10 -13.68 -5.67
N LEU A 81 8.98 -13.09 -5.23
CA LEU A 81 8.97 -11.87 -4.40
C LEU A 81 9.19 -12.17 -2.91
N LEU A 82 8.77 -13.35 -2.45
CA LEU A 82 9.00 -13.76 -1.07
C LEU A 82 9.22 -15.26 -0.93
N VAL A 83 9.83 -15.64 0.18
CA VAL A 83 10.01 -17.03 0.60
C VAL A 83 9.31 -17.27 1.93
N ARG A 84 8.89 -18.52 2.15
CA ARG A 84 8.33 -18.98 3.41
C ARG A 84 9.37 -19.79 4.15
N GLU A 85 9.95 -19.23 5.19
CA GLU A 85 10.96 -19.91 5.98
C GLU A 85 10.36 -20.58 7.24
N PRO A 86 10.74 -21.81 7.54
CA PRO A 86 10.33 -22.48 8.77
C PRO A 86 10.89 -21.75 9.99
N VAL A 87 10.14 -21.72 11.07
CA VAL A 87 10.60 -21.16 12.35
C VAL A 87 11.20 -22.27 13.20
N LYS A 88 12.36 -22.00 13.80
CA LYS A 88 13.00 -22.94 14.72
C LYS A 88 12.07 -23.26 15.88
N GLY A 89 11.75 -24.53 16.07
CA GLY A 89 10.83 -25.01 17.13
C GLY A 89 9.37 -25.19 16.72
N ASP A 90 8.94 -24.68 15.56
CA ASP A 90 7.59 -24.92 15.03
C ASP A 90 7.59 -25.02 13.50
N ALA A 91 7.58 -26.25 13.01
CA ALA A 91 7.59 -26.53 11.56
C ALA A 91 6.28 -26.10 10.85
N ARG A 92 5.20 -25.89 11.60
CA ARG A 92 3.90 -25.44 11.05
C ARG A 92 3.88 -23.94 10.82
N LEU A 93 4.68 -23.19 11.55
CA LEU A 93 4.78 -21.75 11.47
C LEU A 93 5.86 -21.37 10.46
N LYS A 94 5.49 -20.55 9.48
CA LYS A 94 6.42 -20.07 8.44
C LYS A 94 6.43 -18.56 8.41
N ARG A 95 7.60 -17.97 8.62
CA ARG A 95 7.78 -16.53 8.46
C ARG A 95 7.86 -16.16 6.98
N LEU A 96 7.42 -14.97 6.67
CA LEU A 96 7.45 -14.40 5.34
C LEU A 96 8.70 -13.52 5.23
N VAL A 97 9.53 -13.79 4.23
CA VAL A 97 10.79 -13.06 4.02
C VAL A 97 10.83 -12.53 2.59
N LEU A 98 11.10 -11.25 2.43
CA LEU A 98 11.27 -10.60 1.14
C LEU A 98 12.57 -11.08 0.48
N THR A 99 12.50 -11.34 -0.83
CA THR A 99 13.67 -11.65 -1.63
C THR A 99 14.39 -10.36 -2.09
N PRO A 100 15.64 -10.46 -2.58
CA PRO A 100 16.31 -9.32 -3.20
C PRO A 100 15.52 -8.70 -4.37
N ILE A 101 14.82 -9.53 -5.15
CA ILE A 101 13.95 -9.06 -6.25
C ILE A 101 12.82 -8.17 -5.72
N ALA A 102 12.19 -8.57 -4.61
CA ALA A 102 11.15 -7.77 -3.97
C ALA A 102 11.70 -6.45 -3.43
N GLN A 103 12.92 -6.44 -2.90
CA GLN A 103 13.58 -5.23 -2.41
C GLN A 103 13.86 -4.23 -3.54
N GLU A 104 14.30 -4.71 -4.69
CA GLU A 104 14.50 -3.88 -5.88
C GLU A 104 13.16 -3.28 -6.36
N GLN A 105 12.10 -4.09 -6.44
CA GLN A 105 10.76 -3.61 -6.79
C GLN A 105 10.24 -2.57 -5.82
N LEU A 106 10.43 -2.75 -4.51
CA LEU A 106 10.04 -1.78 -3.48
C LEU A 106 10.76 -0.46 -3.65
N SER A 107 12.08 -0.51 -3.85
CA SER A 107 12.89 0.68 -4.08
C SER A 107 12.37 1.48 -5.28
N GLN A 108 12.03 0.79 -6.36
CA GLN A 108 11.45 1.41 -7.55
C GLN A 108 10.05 1.99 -7.29
N MET A 109 9.20 1.26 -6.56
CA MET A 109 7.87 1.75 -6.17
C MET A 109 7.95 3.02 -5.31
N GLN A 110 8.91 3.09 -4.39
CA GLN A 110 9.14 4.29 -3.57
C GLN A 110 9.53 5.50 -4.42
N GLN A 111 10.42 5.31 -5.40
CA GLN A 111 10.80 6.39 -6.31
C GLN A 111 9.61 6.89 -7.14
N ASP A 112 8.80 5.99 -7.67
CA ASP A 112 7.60 6.35 -8.43
C ASP A 112 6.56 7.06 -7.55
N LEU A 113 6.41 6.62 -6.30
CA LEU A 113 5.53 7.26 -5.33
C LEU A 113 5.99 8.69 -5.02
N LEU A 114 7.28 8.89 -4.74
CA LEU A 114 7.86 10.22 -4.51
C LEU A 114 7.70 11.14 -5.73
N ARG A 115 7.88 10.61 -6.93
CA ARG A 115 7.65 11.37 -8.17
C ARG A 115 6.21 11.85 -8.29
N VAL A 116 5.26 10.96 -8.02
CA VAL A 116 3.82 11.29 -8.09
C VAL A 116 3.44 12.27 -6.98
N GLU A 117 3.96 12.08 -5.76
CA GLU A 117 3.75 12.98 -4.62
C GLU A 117 4.24 14.39 -4.93
N ASN A 118 5.48 14.53 -5.43
CA ASN A 118 6.03 15.81 -5.83
C ASN A 118 5.19 16.49 -6.92
N LYS A 119 4.69 15.72 -7.89
CA LYS A 119 3.82 16.24 -8.95
C LYS A 119 2.46 16.68 -8.41
N ALA A 120 1.87 15.90 -7.50
CA ALA A 120 0.58 16.20 -6.91
C ALA A 120 0.60 17.45 -6.02
N THR A 121 1.71 17.67 -5.32
CA THR A 121 1.85 18.76 -4.36
C THR A 121 2.54 20.01 -4.91
N ALA A 122 3.05 19.98 -6.15
CA ALA A 122 3.84 21.04 -6.74
C ALA A 122 3.18 22.43 -6.76
N ALA A 123 1.86 22.49 -6.80
CA ALA A 123 1.09 23.74 -6.81
C ALA A 123 0.70 24.22 -5.40
N LEU A 124 1.03 23.47 -4.34
CA LEU A 124 0.64 23.78 -2.97
C LEU A 124 1.77 24.46 -2.23
N THR A 125 1.43 25.49 -1.46
CA THR A 125 2.34 26.02 -0.44
C THR A 125 2.42 25.04 0.74
N LYS A 126 3.47 25.15 1.56
CA LYS A 126 3.62 24.33 2.75
C LYS A 126 2.39 24.40 3.68
N GLN A 127 1.81 25.59 3.84
CA GLN A 127 0.64 25.78 4.70
C GLN A 127 -0.63 25.15 4.13
N GLU A 128 -0.81 25.19 2.80
CA GLU A 128 -1.92 24.51 2.12
C GLU A 128 -1.79 23.00 2.23
N LEU A 129 -0.57 22.46 2.13
CA LEU A 129 -0.29 21.04 2.29
C LEU A 129 -0.65 20.55 3.70
N GLU A 130 -0.20 21.24 4.75
CA GLU A 130 -0.56 20.94 6.14
C GLU A 130 -2.07 21.02 6.38
N THR A 131 -2.72 22.02 5.78
CA THR A 131 -4.18 22.16 5.84
C THR A 131 -4.87 21.00 5.15
N LEU A 132 -4.38 20.58 3.98
CA LEU A 132 -4.90 19.43 3.23
C LEU A 132 -4.84 18.15 4.05
N PHE A 133 -3.70 17.83 4.68
CA PHE A 133 -3.58 16.67 5.55
C PHE A 133 -4.56 16.72 6.71
N THR A 134 -4.68 17.87 7.38
CA THR A 134 -5.65 18.07 8.47
C THR A 134 -7.09 17.81 8.03
N LEU A 135 -7.48 18.26 6.83
CA LEU A 135 -8.82 18.06 6.29
C LEU A 135 -9.06 16.61 5.88
N LEU A 136 -8.08 15.96 5.28
CA LEU A 136 -8.15 14.55 4.93
C LEU A 136 -8.33 13.67 6.17
N ASP A 137 -7.60 13.97 7.27
CA ASP A 137 -7.76 13.27 8.54
C ASP A 137 -9.15 13.43 9.14
N LYS A 138 -9.73 14.63 9.09
CA LYS A 138 -11.11 14.84 9.54
C LYS A 138 -12.12 14.03 8.72
N VAL A 139 -11.95 13.99 7.41
CA VAL A 139 -12.83 13.20 6.52
C VAL A 139 -12.67 11.71 6.84
N ARG A 140 -11.43 11.22 7.00
CA ARG A 140 -11.14 9.84 7.37
C ARG A 140 -11.79 9.47 8.71
N GLY A 141 -11.59 10.26 9.74
CA GLY A 141 -12.17 10.04 11.08
C GLY A 141 -13.69 9.99 11.06
N SER A 142 -14.35 10.78 10.19
CA SER A 142 -15.81 10.76 10.02
C SER A 142 -16.31 9.46 9.36
N LEU A 143 -15.50 8.88 8.46
CA LEU A 143 -15.88 7.65 7.73
C LEU A 143 -15.53 6.37 8.49
N ALA A 144 -14.51 6.40 9.35
CA ALA A 144 -14.02 5.25 10.09
C ALA A 144 -13.74 5.62 11.57
N PRO A 145 -14.79 5.93 12.36
CA PRO A 145 -14.61 6.30 13.75
C PRO A 145 -13.97 5.13 14.53
N GLY A 146 -12.91 5.43 15.30
CA GLY A 146 -12.19 4.45 16.11
C GLY A 146 -11.14 3.61 15.37
N LYS A 147 -10.85 3.89 14.10
CA LYS A 147 -9.70 3.35 13.37
C LYS A 147 -8.65 4.44 13.25
N GLU A 148 -7.86 4.58 14.27
CA GLU A 148 -6.66 5.41 14.27
C GLU A 148 -5.52 4.60 13.63
N GLU A 149 -5.45 4.55 12.31
CA GLU A 149 -4.19 4.27 11.62
C GLU A 149 -3.68 5.62 11.12
N PRO A 150 -2.54 6.12 11.63
CA PRO A 150 -1.93 7.30 11.06
C PRO A 150 -1.63 7.05 9.58
N PHE A 151 -1.75 8.10 8.75
CA PHE A 151 -1.04 8.11 7.49
C PHE A 151 0.42 7.81 7.85
N ILE A 152 0.98 6.78 7.26
CA ILE A 152 2.33 6.26 7.50
C ILE A 152 3.30 7.45 7.59
N ASP A 153 3.91 7.62 8.76
CA ASP A 153 5.01 8.56 8.98
C ASP A 153 6.22 8.15 8.14
#